data_dc1e40db1e3993dd7d86d8c4328b41c2
#
_entry.id   dc1e40db1e3993dd7d86d8c4328b41c2
#
_cell.length_a   1.000
_cell.length_b   1.000
_cell.length_c   1.000
_cell.angle_alpha   90.00
_cell.angle_beta   90.00
_cell.angle_gamma   90.00
#
_symmetry.space_group_name_H-M   'P 1'
#
loop_
_entity.id
_entity.type
_entity.pdbx_description
1 polymer ?
#
loop_
_entity_poly.entity_id
_entity_poly.type
_entity_poly.pdbx_seq_one_letter_code
_entity_poly.pdbx_strand_id
1 'polypeptide(L)'
;MLSLNYVGEHDSYEVEFDRNEHVVTLKGNFPIKTTGFYLSQPGKVNDLNYTAFKTVYRVIAGAVQFSDDGSVWVEPTRDVIVQAVWDDYDNIEGLRPESVTVTVNGEVVMLEADAWSITYEDVKESEVIEVTAAADIDGYDKTINGTTVVYHHEYIDPTPSLEERVNDLEIAVCELADVIG
;
A
#
# COMPACT_ATOMS: atom_id res chain seq x y z
N MET A 1 -15.57 15.38 11.42
CA MET A 1 -15.95 15.19 10.02
C MET A 1 -16.70 16.43 9.58
N LEU A 2 -16.47 16.90 8.38
CA LEU A 2 -17.14 18.09 7.85
C LEU A 2 -18.36 17.67 7.02
N SER A 3 -19.35 18.51 6.99
CA SER A 3 -20.56 18.31 6.22
C SER A 3 -20.63 19.33 5.08
N LEU A 4 -20.74 18.86 3.86
CA LEU A 4 -21.03 19.65 2.67
C LEU A 4 -22.54 19.88 2.56
N ASN A 5 -22.94 21.13 2.38
CA ASN A 5 -24.33 21.53 2.23
C ASN A 5 -24.45 22.43 1.01
N TYR A 6 -25.39 22.16 0.15
CA TYR A 6 -25.71 23.03 -0.99
C TYR A 6 -26.68 24.13 -0.61
N VAL A 7 -26.46 25.34 -1.13
CA VAL A 7 -27.34 26.50 -0.84
C VAL A 7 -28.74 26.23 -1.36
N GLY A 8 -29.72 26.32 -0.47
CA GLY A 8 -31.11 26.08 -0.79
C GLY A 8 -31.56 24.63 -0.76
N GLU A 9 -30.72 23.72 -0.28
CA GLU A 9 -31.02 22.29 -0.11
C GLU A 9 -31.02 21.88 1.35
N HIS A 10 -31.66 20.73 1.66
CA HIS A 10 -31.74 20.20 3.01
C HIS A 10 -30.79 19.02 3.22
N ASP A 11 -30.23 18.47 2.14
CA ASP A 11 -29.30 17.34 2.21
C ASP A 11 -27.91 17.79 2.64
N SER A 12 -27.25 16.93 3.43
CA SER A 12 -25.92 17.15 3.98
C SER A 12 -25.07 15.92 3.72
N TYR A 13 -23.84 16.11 3.24
CA TYR A 13 -22.94 15.04 2.83
C TYR A 13 -21.65 15.10 3.65
N GLU A 14 -21.19 13.97 4.16
CA GLU A 14 -19.90 13.89 4.83
C GLU A 14 -18.75 14.00 3.83
N VAL A 15 -17.80 14.90 4.09
CA VAL A 15 -16.66 15.13 3.20
C VAL A 15 -15.36 15.34 3.97
N GLU A 16 -14.26 14.98 3.34
CA GLU A 16 -12.93 15.47 3.63
C GLU A 16 -12.71 16.75 2.83
N PHE A 17 -12.02 17.70 3.43
CA PHE A 17 -11.84 19.02 2.88
C PHE A 17 -10.40 19.47 2.99
N ASP A 18 -9.86 19.96 1.89
CA ASP A 18 -8.62 20.68 1.81
C ASP A 18 -8.77 21.90 0.90
N ARG A 19 -7.96 22.93 1.16
CA ARG A 19 -7.94 24.12 0.32
C ARG A 19 -6.57 24.78 0.27
N ASN A 20 -6.29 25.36 -0.87
CA ASN A 20 -5.26 26.39 -1.00
C ASN A 20 -5.90 27.74 -1.42
N GLU A 21 -5.10 28.70 -1.82
CA GLU A 21 -5.55 30.05 -2.18
C GLU A 21 -6.62 30.05 -3.29
N HIS A 22 -6.51 29.13 -4.28
CA HIS A 22 -7.34 29.13 -5.49
C HIS A 22 -8.24 27.91 -5.62
N VAL A 23 -7.95 26.80 -4.95
CA VAL A 23 -8.61 25.52 -5.15
C VAL A 23 -9.14 24.95 -3.85
N VAL A 24 -10.38 24.46 -3.90
CA VAL A 24 -11.01 23.66 -2.85
C VAL A 24 -11.11 22.24 -3.33
N THR A 25 -10.59 21.30 -2.53
CA THR A 25 -10.65 19.86 -2.80
C THR A 25 -11.60 19.20 -1.82
N LEU A 26 -12.58 18.46 -2.32
CA LEU A 26 -13.55 17.68 -1.55
C LEU A 26 -13.45 16.21 -1.91
N LYS A 27 -13.37 15.33 -0.90
CA LYS A 27 -13.49 13.88 -1.07
C LYS A 27 -14.73 13.38 -0.31
N GLY A 28 -15.50 12.50 -0.91
CA GLY A 28 -16.71 11.94 -0.31
C GLY A 28 -17.71 11.48 -1.36
N ASN A 29 -18.81 10.94 -0.90
CA ASN A 29 -19.90 10.52 -1.77
C ASN A 29 -21.01 11.59 -1.78
N PHE A 30 -20.97 12.49 -2.74
CA PHE A 30 -21.93 13.60 -2.89
C PHE A 30 -22.18 13.89 -4.37
N PRO A 31 -23.37 14.43 -4.72
CA PRO A 31 -23.65 14.88 -6.09
C PRO A 31 -22.84 16.14 -6.39
N ILE A 32 -22.26 16.22 -7.57
CA ILE A 32 -21.54 17.43 -8.01
C ILE A 32 -22.55 18.44 -8.56
N LYS A 33 -22.57 19.63 -7.97
CA LYS A 33 -23.46 20.70 -8.36
C LYS A 33 -22.69 22.01 -8.57
N THR A 34 -23.14 22.80 -9.48
CA THR A 34 -22.59 24.14 -9.79
C THR A 34 -23.19 25.25 -8.93
N THR A 35 -24.15 24.91 -8.05
CA THR A 35 -24.70 25.84 -7.07
C THR A 35 -23.70 26.08 -5.95
N GLY A 36 -23.78 27.22 -5.27
CA GLY A 36 -22.96 27.50 -4.11
C GLY A 36 -23.12 26.44 -3.02
N PHE A 37 -22.07 26.20 -2.28
CA PHE A 37 -22.06 25.28 -1.14
C PHE A 37 -21.37 25.92 0.07
N TYR A 38 -21.66 25.37 1.24
CA TYR A 38 -20.96 25.70 2.47
C TYR A 38 -20.59 24.43 3.23
N LEU A 39 -19.52 24.52 4.01
CA LEU A 39 -19.09 23.44 4.88
C LEU A 39 -19.45 23.77 6.34
N SER A 40 -19.97 22.78 7.05
CA SER A 40 -20.32 22.91 8.47
C SER A 40 -19.72 21.76 9.28
N GLN A 41 -19.44 22.02 10.54
CA GLN A 41 -19.00 20.99 11.49
C GLN A 41 -20.06 20.87 12.60
N PRO A 42 -20.60 19.67 12.88
CA PRO A 42 -21.56 19.47 13.95
C PRO A 42 -21.01 19.94 15.31
N GLY A 43 -21.79 20.79 16.01
CA GLY A 43 -21.44 21.29 17.34
C GLY A 43 -20.51 22.51 17.40
N LYS A 44 -20.04 23.04 16.26
CA LYS A 44 -19.27 24.30 16.17
C LYS A 44 -20.05 25.31 15.38
N VAL A 45 -20.58 26.32 16.07
CA VAL A 45 -21.52 27.30 15.49
C VAL A 45 -20.85 28.37 14.64
N ASN A 46 -19.54 28.58 14.67
CA ASN A 46 -18.91 29.70 13.96
C ASN A 46 -17.52 29.50 13.35
N ASP A 47 -16.84 28.36 13.49
CA ASP A 47 -15.42 28.33 13.18
C ASP A 47 -15.05 27.75 11.79
N LEU A 48 -15.99 27.23 10.99
CA LEU A 48 -15.73 26.72 9.65
C LEU A 48 -16.91 26.89 8.67
N ASN A 49 -17.53 28.07 8.68
CA ASN A 49 -18.44 28.42 7.60
C ASN A 49 -17.63 28.83 6.35
N TYR A 50 -17.16 27.83 5.62
CA TYR A 50 -16.60 28.08 4.31
C TYR A 50 -17.75 28.08 3.29
N THR A 51 -17.98 29.22 2.65
CA THR A 51 -18.95 29.36 1.56
C THR A 51 -18.17 29.58 0.28
N ALA A 52 -18.45 28.75 -0.75
CA ALA A 52 -17.86 28.93 -2.07
C ALA A 52 -18.94 28.97 -3.14
N PHE A 53 -18.77 29.88 -4.08
CA PHE A 53 -19.58 29.97 -5.31
C PHE A 53 -18.62 29.74 -6.48
N LYS A 54 -18.19 28.47 -6.65
CA LYS A 54 -17.23 28.11 -7.70
C LYS A 54 -17.95 27.34 -8.79
N THR A 55 -17.81 27.79 -10.00
CA THR A 55 -18.50 27.25 -11.16
C THR A 55 -17.66 26.31 -12.00
N VAL A 56 -16.35 26.31 -11.80
CA VAL A 56 -15.42 25.45 -12.52
C VAL A 56 -14.93 24.35 -11.59
N TYR A 57 -15.12 23.12 -12.01
CA TYR A 57 -14.67 21.95 -11.25
C TYR A 57 -14.05 20.89 -12.16
N ARG A 58 -13.26 20.02 -11.56
CA ARG A 58 -12.79 18.77 -12.15
C ARG A 58 -12.90 17.62 -11.16
N VAL A 59 -12.96 16.39 -11.67
CA VAL A 59 -12.87 15.17 -10.86
C VAL A 59 -11.52 14.53 -11.14
N ILE A 60 -10.75 14.26 -10.10
CA ILE A 60 -9.43 13.65 -10.21
C ILE A 60 -9.14 12.79 -8.97
N ALA A 61 -8.66 11.55 -9.15
CA ALA A 61 -8.30 10.62 -8.09
C ALA A 61 -9.37 10.47 -6.98
N GLY A 62 -10.66 10.39 -7.38
CA GLY A 62 -11.76 10.25 -6.43
C GLY A 62 -12.12 11.51 -5.64
N ALA A 63 -11.47 12.64 -5.93
CA ALA A 63 -11.79 13.94 -5.36
C ALA A 63 -12.45 14.87 -6.37
N VAL A 64 -13.23 15.82 -5.87
CA VAL A 64 -13.77 16.94 -6.66
C VAL A 64 -13.02 18.20 -6.28
N GLN A 65 -12.40 18.84 -7.26
CA GLN A 65 -11.72 20.12 -7.07
C GLN A 65 -12.54 21.24 -7.69
N PHE A 66 -12.73 22.33 -6.95
CA PHE A 66 -13.37 23.54 -7.39
C PHE A 66 -12.34 24.64 -7.47
N SER A 67 -12.20 25.27 -8.63
CA SER A 67 -11.27 26.39 -8.87
C SER A 67 -12.04 27.69 -9.07
N ASP A 68 -11.34 28.82 -8.86
CA ASP A 68 -11.90 30.15 -9.05
C ASP A 68 -12.27 30.39 -10.52
N ASP A 69 -11.39 30.01 -11.44
CA ASP A 69 -11.55 30.26 -12.89
C ASP A 69 -11.11 29.08 -13.77
N GLY A 70 -10.61 28.01 -13.16
CA GLY A 70 -10.09 26.83 -13.88
C GLY A 70 -8.66 26.99 -14.39
N SER A 71 -7.97 28.07 -14.09
CA SER A 71 -6.57 28.27 -14.50
C SER A 71 -5.56 27.59 -13.58
N VAL A 72 -5.94 27.41 -12.30
CA VAL A 72 -5.10 26.78 -11.27
C VAL A 72 -5.81 25.54 -10.72
N TRP A 73 -5.05 24.45 -10.65
CA TRP A 73 -5.50 23.18 -10.07
C TRP A 73 -4.40 22.61 -9.15
N VAL A 74 -4.81 21.90 -8.11
CA VAL A 74 -3.90 21.14 -7.24
C VAL A 74 -3.81 19.71 -7.76
N GLU A 75 -2.61 19.23 -7.97
CA GLU A 75 -2.43 17.81 -8.28
C GLU A 75 -2.62 17.01 -6.99
N PRO A 76 -3.51 16.01 -6.97
CA PRO A 76 -3.69 15.15 -5.80
C PRO A 76 -2.41 14.37 -5.50
N THR A 77 -2.18 14.12 -4.23
CA THR A 77 -1.10 13.26 -3.76
C THR A 77 -1.66 11.99 -3.11
N ARG A 78 -0.81 10.97 -3.03
CA ARG A 78 -1.07 9.71 -2.34
C ARG A 78 0.19 9.25 -1.65
N ASP A 79 0.04 8.43 -0.62
CA ASP A 79 1.17 7.73 -0.05
C ASP A 79 1.43 6.44 -0.86
N VAL A 80 2.70 6.14 -1.09
CA VAL A 80 3.14 4.95 -1.81
C VAL A 80 4.06 4.15 -0.90
N ILE A 81 3.69 2.90 -0.63
CA ILE A 81 4.49 1.99 0.17
C ILE A 81 5.35 1.13 -0.76
N VAL A 82 6.66 1.17 -0.54
CA VAL A 82 7.63 0.22 -1.11
C VAL A 82 7.94 -0.82 -0.05
N GLN A 83 7.84 -2.10 -0.39
CA GLN A 83 7.97 -3.18 0.60
C GLN A 83 8.66 -4.42 0.06
N ALA A 84 9.27 -5.18 0.96
CA ALA A 84 9.68 -6.55 0.75
C ALA A 84 8.71 -7.50 1.45
N VAL A 85 8.27 -8.53 0.75
CA VAL A 85 7.39 -9.58 1.25
C VAL A 85 8.18 -10.89 1.23
N TRP A 86 8.08 -11.65 2.31
CA TRP A 86 8.80 -12.91 2.49
C TRP A 86 7.81 -14.09 2.44
N ASP A 87 8.04 -14.98 1.49
CA ASP A 87 7.35 -16.26 1.35
C ASP A 87 8.34 -17.38 1.67
N ASP A 88 8.57 -17.60 2.98
CA ASP A 88 9.65 -18.41 3.49
C ASP A 88 9.28 -19.16 4.79
N TYR A 89 8.03 -19.54 4.95
CA TYR A 89 7.55 -20.31 6.11
C TYR A 89 7.92 -19.65 7.46
N ASP A 90 7.72 -18.34 7.58
CA ASP A 90 8.07 -17.56 8.78
C ASP A 90 9.55 -17.61 9.15
N ASN A 91 10.43 -17.66 8.14
CA ASN A 91 11.87 -17.74 8.34
C ASN A 91 12.33 -18.98 9.16
N ILE A 92 11.68 -20.13 8.91
CA ILE A 92 11.94 -21.37 9.67
C ILE A 92 13.41 -21.81 9.63
N GLU A 93 14.13 -21.51 8.53
CA GLU A 93 15.55 -21.83 8.38
C GLU A 93 16.49 -20.70 8.83
N GLY A 94 15.93 -19.55 9.24
CA GLY A 94 16.73 -18.42 9.73
C GLY A 94 17.57 -17.72 8.65
N LEU A 95 17.18 -17.84 7.37
CA LEU A 95 17.95 -17.30 6.24
C LEU A 95 17.62 -15.84 5.92
N ARG A 96 16.49 -15.32 6.44
CA ARG A 96 16.06 -13.95 6.22
C ARG A 96 17.08 -12.98 6.81
N PRO A 97 17.63 -12.02 6.05
CA PRO A 97 18.61 -11.05 6.53
C PRO A 97 17.99 -10.03 7.49
N GLU A 98 18.81 -9.20 8.13
CA GLU A 98 18.33 -8.09 8.99
C GLU A 98 17.84 -6.89 8.16
N SER A 99 18.30 -6.77 6.93
CA SER A 99 17.87 -5.71 5.99
C SER A 99 18.04 -6.15 4.54
N VAL A 100 17.35 -5.49 3.63
CA VAL A 100 17.49 -5.69 2.19
C VAL A 100 17.55 -4.36 1.46
N THR A 101 18.38 -4.24 0.44
CA THR A 101 18.42 -3.06 -0.42
C THR A 101 17.56 -3.23 -1.66
N VAL A 102 16.81 -2.18 -1.97
CA VAL A 102 16.03 -2.05 -3.20
C VAL A 102 16.41 -0.77 -3.92
N THR A 103 16.26 -0.74 -5.23
CA THR A 103 16.45 0.49 -6.01
C THR A 103 15.08 1.01 -6.41
N VAL A 104 14.74 2.20 -5.93
CA VAL A 104 13.47 2.87 -6.21
C VAL A 104 13.77 4.08 -7.08
N ASN A 105 13.23 4.13 -8.28
CA ASN A 105 13.45 5.22 -9.24
C ASN A 105 14.95 5.59 -9.44
N GLY A 106 15.84 4.60 -9.32
CA GLY A 106 17.30 4.78 -9.47
C GLY A 106 18.06 5.11 -8.18
N GLU A 107 17.38 5.30 -7.05
CA GLU A 107 17.99 5.49 -5.73
C GLU A 107 17.99 4.19 -4.93
N VAL A 108 19.10 3.89 -4.25
CA VAL A 108 19.21 2.70 -3.39
C VAL A 108 18.65 3.02 -2.01
N VAL A 109 17.68 2.21 -1.61
CA VAL A 109 16.98 2.33 -0.32
C VAL A 109 17.14 1.04 0.45
N MET A 110 17.30 1.10 1.78
CA MET A 110 17.38 -0.04 2.66
C MET A 110 16.05 -0.25 3.38
N LEU A 111 15.55 -1.48 3.36
CA LEU A 111 14.37 -1.93 4.09
C LEU A 111 14.85 -2.77 5.27
N GLU A 112 14.50 -2.35 6.48
CA GLU A 112 14.91 -2.98 7.74
C GLU A 112 13.89 -4.04 8.20
N ALA A 113 14.38 -5.02 8.96
CA ALA A 113 13.61 -6.18 9.40
C ALA A 113 12.39 -5.84 10.29
N ASP A 114 12.36 -4.68 10.91
CA ASP A 114 11.27 -4.25 11.79
C ASP A 114 9.99 -3.92 11.02
N ALA A 115 10.09 -3.46 9.78
CA ALA A 115 8.95 -3.08 8.96
C ALA A 115 8.95 -3.69 7.55
N TRP A 116 10.12 -3.99 6.96
CA TRP A 116 10.30 -4.41 5.57
C TRP A 116 9.65 -3.47 4.55
N SER A 117 9.49 -2.20 4.93
CA SER A 117 8.83 -1.21 4.09
C SER A 117 9.33 0.21 4.36
N ILE A 118 9.11 1.06 3.35
CA ILE A 118 9.25 2.51 3.46
C ILE A 118 8.06 3.18 2.79
N THR A 119 7.59 4.28 3.37
CA THR A 119 6.49 5.07 2.81
C THR A 119 7.04 6.35 2.20
N TYR A 120 6.67 6.59 0.96
CA TYR A 120 6.84 7.87 0.27
C TYR A 120 5.53 8.64 0.43
N GLU A 121 5.57 9.70 1.22
CA GLU A 121 4.40 10.54 1.50
C GLU A 121 4.22 11.58 0.39
N ASP A 122 2.96 12.05 0.20
CA ASP A 122 2.61 13.15 -0.71
C ASP A 122 3.09 12.97 -2.17
N VAL A 123 3.21 11.74 -2.65
CA VAL A 123 3.58 11.46 -4.05
C VAL A 123 2.44 11.92 -4.97
N LYS A 124 2.75 12.74 -5.96
CA LYS A 124 1.75 13.20 -6.94
C LYS A 124 1.18 12.04 -7.75
N GLU A 125 -0.10 12.14 -8.10
CA GLU A 125 -0.77 11.10 -8.92
C GLU A 125 -0.10 10.87 -10.28
N SER A 126 0.53 11.91 -10.85
CA SER A 126 1.30 11.81 -12.10
C SER A 126 2.68 11.16 -11.92
N GLU A 127 3.15 11.04 -10.68
CA GLU A 127 4.47 10.50 -10.37
C GLU A 127 4.41 8.98 -10.18
N VAL A 128 5.34 8.26 -10.81
CA VAL A 128 5.46 6.81 -10.68
C VAL A 128 6.56 6.50 -9.70
N ILE A 129 6.23 5.75 -8.65
CA ILE A 129 7.20 5.13 -7.74
C ILE A 129 7.22 3.64 -8.06
N GLU A 130 8.40 3.11 -8.41
CA GLU A 130 8.58 1.69 -8.72
C GLU A 130 9.94 1.19 -8.27
N VAL A 131 9.99 -0.08 -7.91
CA VAL A 131 11.23 -0.79 -7.64
C VAL A 131 11.81 -1.28 -8.97
N THR A 132 13.00 -0.82 -9.31
CA THR A 132 13.70 -1.18 -10.55
C THR A 132 14.73 -2.30 -10.36
N ALA A 133 15.22 -2.47 -9.12
CA ALA A 133 16.12 -3.56 -8.75
C ALA A 133 15.98 -3.89 -7.25
N ALA A 134 16.38 -5.09 -6.87
CA ALA A 134 16.47 -5.52 -5.48
C ALA A 134 17.70 -6.42 -5.29
N ALA A 135 18.26 -6.45 -4.10
CA ALA A 135 19.41 -7.29 -3.77
C ALA A 135 19.08 -8.77 -4.00
N ASP A 136 20.08 -9.53 -4.44
CA ASP A 136 20.03 -11.00 -4.41
C ASP A 136 20.31 -11.48 -2.98
N ILE A 137 19.54 -12.45 -2.53
CA ILE A 137 19.70 -13.06 -1.22
C ILE A 137 19.89 -14.56 -1.44
N ASP A 138 20.94 -15.11 -0.83
CA ASP A 138 21.25 -16.53 -0.95
C ASP A 138 20.08 -17.38 -0.42
N GLY A 139 19.68 -18.37 -1.20
CA GLY A 139 18.54 -19.24 -0.88
C GLY A 139 17.16 -18.67 -1.24
N TYR A 140 17.07 -17.48 -1.82
CA TYR A 140 15.79 -16.89 -2.23
C TYR A 140 15.73 -16.59 -3.72
N ASP A 141 14.61 -16.93 -4.33
CA ASP A 141 14.18 -16.36 -5.60
C ASP A 141 13.42 -15.06 -5.35
N LYS A 142 13.59 -14.07 -6.25
CA LYS A 142 12.91 -12.78 -6.11
C LYS A 142 12.07 -12.42 -7.31
N THR A 143 10.96 -11.75 -7.05
CA THR A 143 10.07 -11.17 -8.07
C THR A 143 9.74 -9.74 -7.71
N ILE A 144 9.84 -8.82 -8.67
CA ILE A 144 9.51 -7.40 -8.50
C ILE A 144 8.17 -7.11 -9.17
N ASN A 145 7.22 -6.57 -8.40
CA ASN A 145 5.88 -6.21 -8.84
C ASN A 145 5.57 -4.76 -8.43
N GLY A 146 5.87 -3.79 -9.29
CA GLY A 146 5.66 -2.37 -8.99
C GLY A 146 6.47 -1.90 -7.79
N THR A 147 5.83 -1.66 -6.66
CA THR A 147 6.45 -1.23 -5.40
C THR A 147 6.76 -2.37 -4.43
N THR A 148 6.48 -3.60 -4.82
CA THR A 148 6.66 -4.79 -3.96
C THR A 148 7.72 -5.71 -4.52
N VAL A 149 8.66 -6.13 -3.66
CA VAL A 149 9.59 -7.21 -3.93
C VAL A 149 9.16 -8.43 -3.13
N VAL A 150 8.94 -9.55 -3.80
CA VAL A 150 8.63 -10.83 -3.14
C VAL A 150 9.88 -11.68 -3.16
N TYR A 151 10.32 -12.12 -2.00
CA TYR A 151 11.38 -13.11 -1.81
C TYR A 151 10.73 -14.44 -1.45
N HIS A 152 10.94 -15.43 -2.30
CA HIS A 152 10.42 -16.78 -2.13
C HIS A 152 11.55 -17.75 -1.81
N HIS A 153 11.40 -18.54 -0.75
CA HIS A 153 12.29 -19.63 -0.37
C HIS A 153 11.49 -20.92 -0.23
N GLU A 154 11.89 -21.96 -0.96
CA GLU A 154 11.26 -23.27 -0.87
C GLU A 154 11.85 -24.06 0.31
N TYR A 155 11.04 -24.25 1.34
CA TYR A 155 11.41 -25.10 2.47
C TYR A 155 11.26 -26.56 2.10
N ILE A 156 12.36 -27.30 2.20
CA ILE A 156 12.35 -28.75 2.05
C ILE A 156 12.32 -29.36 3.45
N ASP A 157 11.19 -29.98 3.82
CA ASP A 157 11.06 -30.66 5.10
C ASP A 157 12.15 -31.76 5.22
N PRO A 158 13.08 -31.63 6.17
CA PRO A 158 14.15 -32.61 6.35
C PRO A 158 13.64 -33.96 6.90
N THR A 159 12.35 -34.04 7.31
CA THR A 159 11.81 -35.31 7.77
C THR A 159 11.72 -36.30 6.60
N PRO A 160 12.31 -37.49 6.72
CA PRO A 160 12.22 -38.50 5.68
C PRO A 160 10.79 -38.78 5.31
N SER A 161 10.50 -38.85 4.02
CA SER A 161 9.18 -39.23 3.52
C SER A 161 8.76 -40.61 4.10
N LEU A 162 7.47 -40.88 4.13
CA LEU A 162 6.99 -42.19 4.56
C LEU A 162 7.63 -43.33 3.76
N GLU A 163 7.89 -43.12 2.49
CA GLU A 163 8.53 -44.07 1.60
C GLU A 163 10.01 -44.31 1.99
N GLU A 164 10.77 -43.30 2.27
CA GLU A 164 12.15 -43.42 2.78
C GLU A 164 12.19 -44.14 4.12
N ARG A 165 11.28 -43.79 5.06
CA ARG A 165 11.19 -44.45 6.38
C ARG A 165 10.80 -45.93 6.29
N VAL A 166 9.91 -46.28 5.34
CA VAL A 166 9.56 -47.66 5.08
C VAL A 166 10.73 -48.42 4.50
N ASN A 167 11.46 -47.84 3.56
CA ASN A 167 12.66 -48.42 2.96
C ASN A 167 13.75 -48.65 3.98
N ASP A 168 14.00 -47.70 4.88
CA ASP A 168 14.96 -47.84 5.99
C ASP A 168 14.56 -48.92 6.97
N LEU A 169 13.26 -49.07 7.26
CA LEU A 169 12.72 -50.13 8.08
C LEU A 169 12.86 -51.51 7.42
N GLU A 170 12.62 -51.60 6.12
CA GLU A 170 12.77 -52.86 5.35
C GLU A 170 14.24 -53.31 5.32
N ILE A 171 15.19 -52.37 5.12
CA ILE A 171 16.63 -52.63 5.19
C ILE A 171 17.02 -53.13 6.59
N ALA A 172 16.58 -52.46 7.65
CA ALA A 172 16.87 -52.87 9.02
C ALA A 172 16.31 -54.22 9.39
N VAL A 173 15.11 -54.56 8.88
CA VAL A 173 14.50 -55.89 9.07
C VAL A 173 15.27 -56.98 8.33
N CYS A 174 15.75 -56.72 7.12
CA CYS A 174 16.60 -57.67 6.38
C CYS A 174 17.91 -57.90 7.05
N GLU A 175 18.58 -56.85 7.53
CA GLU A 175 19.84 -57.01 8.30
C GLU A 175 19.65 -57.76 9.60
N LEU A 176 18.53 -57.62 10.30
CA LEU A 176 18.20 -58.35 11.50
C LEU A 176 17.95 -59.84 11.19
N ALA A 177 17.29 -60.15 10.07
CA ALA A 177 17.05 -61.52 9.64
C ALA A 177 18.35 -62.24 9.31
N ASP A 178 19.31 -61.55 8.69
CA ASP A 178 20.63 -62.12 8.39
C ASP A 178 21.52 -62.42 9.66
N VAL A 179 21.24 -61.70 10.74
CA VAL A 179 21.96 -61.92 12.02
C VAL A 179 21.37 -63.05 12.85
N ILE A 180 20.11 -63.39 12.70
CA ILE A 180 19.34 -64.37 13.50
C ILE A 180 19.28 -65.74 12.81
N GLY A 181 19.52 -65.84 11.51
CA GLY A 181 19.52 -67.05 10.69
C GLY A 181 20.85 -67.75 10.69
#